data_199938089f1c0c53d280e9f0f969d56a
#
_entry.id   199938089f1c0c53d280e9f0f969d56a
#
_cell.length_a   1.000
_cell.length_b   1.000
_cell.length_c   1.000
_cell.angle_alpha   90.00
_cell.angle_beta   90.00
_cell.angle_gamma   90.00
#
_symmetry.space_group_name_H-M   'P 1'
#
loop_
_entity.id
_entity.type
_entity.pdbx_description
1 polymer ?
#
loop_
_entity_poly.entity_id
_entity_poly.type
_entity_poly.pdbx_seq_one_letter_code
_entity_poly.pdbx_strand_id
1 'polypeptide(L)'
;MPLYGDICVRLQNAARARIRSVALPSTNDNLSISAILLQHGFIHNVTRGTAAGPSPSDWQTAPDPARRLWVDLKYSSDDRPVLDSMELISKPSRKLHLTNEELLRFATGTRAKFIPPLRLGEIGIVKCGRAGWWEVRDAIKQGLGGEIICRVS
;
A
#
# COMPACT_ATOMS: atom_id res chain seq x y z
N MET A 1 4.85 4.98 15.61
CA MET A 1 5.67 4.53 14.90
C MET A 1 5.36 3.72 13.71
N PRO A 2 5.83 2.64 13.35
CA PRO A 2 5.93 2.12 12.03
C PRO A 2 4.64 1.82 11.40
N LEU A 3 4.26 2.72 10.75
CA LEU A 3 2.99 2.92 10.16
C LEU A 3 2.70 2.04 8.95
N TYR A 4 3.73 1.58 8.24
CA TYR A 4 3.57 0.76 7.04
C TYR A 4 3.14 -0.67 7.35
N GLY A 5 3.62 -1.22 8.46
CA GLY A 5 3.21 -2.54 8.92
C GLY A 5 1.74 -2.59 9.30
N ASP A 6 1.26 -1.53 9.92
CA ASP A 6 -0.13 -1.46 10.36
C ASP A 6 -1.12 -1.48 9.20
N ILE A 7 -0.86 -0.70 8.14
CA ILE A 7 -1.75 -0.71 6.97
C ILE A 7 -1.73 -2.07 6.27
N CYS A 8 -0.57 -2.68 6.12
CA CYS A 8 -0.44 -3.99 5.49
C CYS A 8 -1.25 -5.04 6.26
N VAL A 9 -1.08 -5.09 7.57
CA VAL A 9 -1.77 -6.05 8.43
C VAL A 9 -3.28 -5.81 8.44
N ARG A 10 -3.71 -4.56 8.58
CA ARG A 10 -5.15 -4.24 8.62
C ARG A 10 -5.86 -4.60 7.33
N LEU A 11 -5.29 -4.23 6.19
CA LEU A 11 -5.89 -4.53 4.89
C LEU A 11 -5.92 -6.04 4.62
N GLN A 12 -4.85 -6.75 4.93
CA GLN A 12 -4.78 -8.19 4.73
C GLN A 12 -5.75 -8.94 5.65
N ASN A 13 -5.84 -8.56 6.92
CA ASN A 13 -6.78 -9.17 7.86
C ASN A 13 -8.23 -8.87 7.47
N ALA A 14 -8.53 -7.65 7.05
CA ALA A 14 -9.85 -7.28 6.58
C ALA A 14 -10.26 -8.06 5.33
N ALA A 15 -9.34 -8.26 4.40
CA ALA A 15 -9.58 -9.05 3.20
C ALA A 15 -9.87 -10.52 3.53
N ARG A 16 -9.12 -11.09 4.45
CA ARG A 16 -9.35 -12.47 4.92
C ARG A 16 -10.68 -12.62 5.64
N ALA A 17 -11.06 -11.63 6.44
CA ALA A 17 -12.35 -11.60 7.15
C ALA A 17 -13.52 -11.17 6.25
N ARG A 18 -13.25 -10.82 4.98
CA ARG A 18 -14.24 -10.37 4.00
C ARG A 18 -15.01 -9.13 4.46
N ILE A 19 -14.31 -8.23 5.12
CA ILE A 19 -14.84 -6.92 5.51
C ILE A 19 -14.83 -6.01 4.28
N ARG A 20 -15.92 -5.27 4.08
CA ARG A 20 -16.08 -4.42 2.91
C ARG A 20 -15.33 -3.09 3.03
N SER A 21 -15.44 -2.43 4.18
CA SER A 21 -14.86 -1.12 4.41
C SER A 21 -13.99 -1.12 5.65
N VAL A 22 -12.80 -0.53 5.55
CA VAL A 22 -11.81 -0.48 6.62
C VAL A 22 -11.43 0.97 6.89
N ALA A 23 -11.40 1.36 8.15
CA ALA A 23 -10.93 2.67 8.56
C ALA A 23 -9.44 2.62 8.89
N LEU A 24 -8.67 3.50 8.28
CA LEU A 24 -7.24 3.66 8.52
C LEU A 24 -6.95 5.03 9.11
N PRO A 25 -5.88 5.19 9.89
CA PRO A 25 -5.45 6.52 10.31
C PRO A 25 -5.20 7.42 9.10
N SER A 26 -5.61 8.70 9.21
CA SER A 26 -5.45 9.66 8.12
C SER A 26 -4.02 10.22 8.13
N THR A 27 -3.12 9.55 7.46
CA THR A 27 -1.74 9.98 7.25
C THR A 27 -1.43 10.09 5.77
N ASN A 28 -0.45 10.90 5.42
CA ASN A 28 -0.02 11.04 4.03
C ASN A 28 0.53 9.72 3.46
N ASP A 29 1.20 8.95 4.28
CA ASP A 29 1.75 7.65 3.88
C ASP A 29 0.62 6.66 3.57
N ASN A 30 -0.38 6.57 4.44
CA ASN A 30 -1.55 5.70 4.21
C ASN A 30 -2.33 6.12 2.97
N LEU A 31 -2.49 7.43 2.77
CA LEU A 31 -3.15 7.96 1.58
C LEU A 31 -2.38 7.58 0.31
N SER A 32 -1.06 7.72 0.32
CA SER A 32 -0.22 7.40 -0.84
C SER A 32 -0.25 5.91 -1.18
N ILE A 33 -0.14 5.05 -0.18
CA ILE A 33 -0.23 3.60 -0.36
C ILE A 33 -1.61 3.23 -0.90
N SER A 34 -2.67 3.78 -0.33
CA SER A 34 -4.05 3.53 -0.78
C SER A 34 -4.27 4.00 -2.22
N ALA A 35 -3.69 5.14 -2.61
CA ALA A 35 -3.78 5.65 -3.97
C ALA A 35 -3.11 4.70 -4.98
N ILE A 36 -1.96 4.15 -4.64
CA ILE A 36 -1.27 3.17 -5.49
C ILE A 36 -2.11 1.89 -5.64
N LEU A 37 -2.66 1.39 -4.54
CA LEU A 37 -3.53 0.21 -4.56
C LEU A 37 -4.78 0.44 -5.42
N LEU A 38 -5.38 1.62 -5.31
CA LEU A 38 -6.54 2.00 -6.11
C LEU A 38 -6.19 2.06 -7.61
N GLN A 39 -5.07 2.68 -7.95
CA GLN A 39 -4.60 2.82 -9.32
C GLN A 39 -4.36 1.45 -9.99
N HIS A 40 -3.86 0.48 -9.23
CA HIS A 40 -3.58 -0.87 -9.73
C HIS A 40 -4.75 -1.84 -9.56
N GLY A 41 -5.90 -1.36 -9.09
CA GLY A 41 -7.13 -2.15 -9.05
C GLY A 41 -7.24 -3.15 -7.90
N PHE A 42 -6.44 -3.02 -6.86
CA PHE A 42 -6.51 -3.91 -5.68
C PHE A 42 -7.64 -3.55 -4.73
N ILE A 43 -8.04 -2.30 -4.70
CA ILE A 43 -9.13 -1.81 -3.87
C ILE A 43 -10.16 -1.08 -4.71
N HIS A 44 -11.37 -0.94 -4.18
CA HIS A 44 -12.49 -0.36 -4.93
C HIS A 44 -12.53 1.16 -4.82
N ASN A 45 -12.34 1.70 -3.63
CA ASN A 45 -12.46 3.13 -3.36
C ASN A 45 -11.69 3.56 -2.13
N VAL A 46 -11.34 4.85 -2.08
CA VAL A 46 -10.74 5.49 -0.91
C VAL A 46 -11.50 6.78 -0.63
N THR A 47 -12.03 6.92 0.57
CA THR A 47 -12.81 8.08 0.99
C THR A 47 -12.29 8.61 2.31
N ARG A 48 -12.30 9.92 2.47
CA ARG A 48 -11.99 10.57 3.74
C ARG A 48 -13.21 10.58 4.64
N GLY A 49 -12.99 10.44 5.93
CA GLY A 49 -14.09 10.45 6.89
C GLY A 49 -13.61 10.49 8.34
N THR A 50 -14.52 10.11 9.23
CA THR A 50 -14.25 10.02 10.67
C THR A 50 -14.49 8.60 11.16
N ALA A 51 -14.31 8.37 12.45
CA ALA A 51 -14.58 7.06 13.04
C ALA A 51 -16.05 6.62 12.90
N ALA A 52 -16.98 7.57 12.69
CA ALA A 52 -18.39 7.28 12.49
C ALA A 52 -18.72 6.73 11.10
N GLY A 53 -17.92 7.09 10.09
CA GLY A 53 -18.12 6.60 8.73
C GLY A 53 -17.44 7.48 7.68
N PRO A 54 -17.50 7.07 6.41
CA PRO A 54 -16.94 7.86 5.32
C PRO A 54 -17.80 9.10 5.06
N SER A 55 -17.23 10.26 5.32
CA SER A 55 -17.87 11.56 5.06
C SER A 55 -16.78 12.62 4.85
N PRO A 56 -16.57 13.09 3.60
CA PRO A 56 -15.57 14.13 3.34
C PRO A 56 -15.85 15.46 4.06
N SER A 57 -17.12 15.81 4.24
CA SER A 57 -17.50 17.04 4.95
C SER A 57 -17.14 16.98 6.42
N ASP A 58 -17.41 15.87 7.09
CA ASP A 58 -17.08 15.68 8.50
C ASP A 58 -15.54 15.61 8.68
N TRP A 59 -14.84 15.08 7.71
CA TRP A 59 -13.37 15.03 7.74
C TRP A 59 -12.75 16.44 7.77
N GLN A 60 -13.33 17.37 7.04
CA GLN A 60 -12.83 18.75 7.01
C GLN A 60 -12.99 19.47 8.35
N THR A 61 -14.07 19.20 9.06
CA THR A 61 -14.37 19.82 10.34
C THR A 61 -13.81 19.08 11.54
N ALA A 62 -13.43 17.82 11.36
CA ALA A 62 -12.92 16.98 12.45
C ALA A 62 -11.49 17.34 12.85
N PRO A 63 -11.12 17.21 14.13
CA PRO A 63 -9.72 17.33 14.55
C PRO A 63 -8.88 16.19 14.00
N ASP A 64 -7.58 16.41 13.81
CA ASP A 64 -6.68 15.45 13.22
C ASP A 64 -6.76 14.03 13.81
N PRO A 65 -6.81 13.85 15.14
CA PRO A 65 -6.91 12.49 15.71
C PRO A 65 -8.20 11.75 15.35
N ALA A 66 -9.27 12.47 15.04
CA ALA A 66 -10.56 11.87 14.67
C ALA A 66 -10.67 11.55 13.17
N ARG A 67 -9.76 12.04 12.36
CA ARG A 67 -9.78 11.83 10.92
C ARG A 67 -9.39 10.40 10.55
N ARG A 68 -10.08 9.85 9.57
CA ARG A 68 -9.82 8.49 9.07
C ARG A 68 -9.86 8.47 7.55
N LEU A 69 -9.14 7.51 6.98
CA LEU A 69 -9.27 7.12 5.58
C LEU A 69 -10.09 5.84 5.53
N TRP A 70 -11.15 5.85 4.75
CA TRP A 70 -12.00 4.69 4.54
C TRP A 70 -11.62 4.03 3.22
N VAL A 71 -11.20 2.79 3.29
CA VAL A 71 -10.81 1.98 2.13
C VAL A 71 -11.86 0.92 1.91
N ASP A 72 -12.44 0.89 0.71
CA ASP A 72 -13.39 -0.14 0.32
C ASP A 72 -12.64 -1.24 -0.41
N LEU A 73 -12.65 -2.44 0.16
CA LEU A 73 -12.02 -3.60 -0.42
C LEU A 73 -12.84 -4.18 -1.57
N LYS A 74 -12.16 -4.85 -2.46
CA LYS A 74 -12.74 -5.39 -3.68
C LYS A 74 -12.77 -6.91 -3.63
N TYR A 75 -13.90 -7.48 -4.01
CA TYR A 75 -14.10 -8.92 -4.03
C TYR A 75 -14.61 -9.36 -5.40
N SER A 76 -14.22 -10.58 -5.80
CA SER A 76 -14.75 -11.19 -7.02
C SER A 76 -16.17 -11.73 -6.77
N SER A 77 -16.82 -12.21 -7.84
CA SER A 77 -18.14 -12.85 -7.76
C SER A 77 -18.15 -14.09 -6.86
N ASP A 78 -17.00 -14.71 -6.65
CA ASP A 78 -16.85 -15.91 -5.78
C ASP A 78 -16.46 -15.54 -4.34
N ASP A 79 -16.64 -14.28 -3.94
CA ASP A 79 -16.26 -13.75 -2.63
C ASP A 79 -14.76 -13.87 -2.32
N ARG A 80 -13.92 -13.99 -3.32
CA ARG A 80 -12.48 -13.99 -3.14
C ARG A 80 -11.96 -12.55 -3.12
N PRO A 81 -11.12 -12.19 -2.15
CA PRO A 81 -10.54 -10.84 -2.14
C PRO A 81 -9.58 -10.66 -3.31
N VAL A 82 -9.67 -9.50 -3.95
CA VAL A 82 -8.70 -9.11 -5.00
C VAL A 82 -7.35 -8.82 -4.36
N LEU A 83 -7.35 -8.21 -3.18
CA LEU A 83 -6.16 -8.05 -2.35
C LEU A 83 -5.94 -9.36 -1.59
N ASP A 84 -5.14 -10.25 -2.13
CA ASP A 84 -4.90 -11.57 -1.55
C ASP A 84 -3.83 -11.53 -0.46
N SER A 85 -2.72 -10.87 -0.73
CA SER A 85 -1.59 -10.80 0.18
C SER A 85 -0.93 -9.42 0.13
N MET A 86 -0.53 -8.92 1.28
CA MET A 86 0.19 -7.67 1.42
C MET A 86 1.30 -7.84 2.45
N GLU A 87 2.51 -8.12 1.98
CA GLU A 87 3.65 -8.44 2.83
C GLU A 87 4.59 -7.25 2.97
N LEU A 88 4.95 -6.93 4.20
CA LEU A 88 5.93 -5.90 4.50
C LEU A 88 7.34 -6.44 4.23
N ILE A 89 8.10 -5.73 3.41
CA ILE A 89 9.49 -6.08 3.10
C ILE A 89 10.44 -5.32 4.03
N SER A 90 10.29 -4.01 4.09
CA SER A 90 11.12 -3.14 4.92
C SER A 90 10.51 -3.00 6.31
N LYS A 91 11.26 -3.33 7.33
CA LYS A 91 10.83 -3.24 8.73
C LYS A 91 11.49 -2.05 9.42
N PRO A 92 10.90 -1.51 10.51
CA PRO A 92 11.51 -0.40 11.24
C PRO A 92 12.94 -0.67 11.73
N SER A 93 13.20 -1.90 12.13
CA SER A 93 14.54 -2.34 12.55
C SER A 93 15.47 -2.66 11.39
N ARG A 94 14.94 -2.80 10.19
CA ARG A 94 15.68 -3.23 9.01
C ARG A 94 15.08 -2.62 7.74
N LYS A 95 15.45 -1.38 7.49
CA LYS A 95 15.03 -0.68 6.28
C LYS A 95 15.85 -1.15 5.08
N LEU A 96 15.17 -1.47 3.99
CA LEU A 96 15.80 -1.98 2.78
C LEU A 96 15.68 -0.95 1.66
N HIS A 97 16.82 -0.42 1.26
CA HIS A 97 16.91 0.51 0.14
C HIS A 97 17.40 -0.24 -1.10
N LEU A 98 16.73 -0.01 -2.22
CA LEU A 98 17.10 -0.57 -3.51
C LEU A 98 17.42 0.57 -4.48
N THR A 99 18.50 0.39 -5.24
CA THR A 99 18.81 1.29 -6.34
C THR A 99 17.88 1.03 -7.52
N ASN A 100 17.90 1.90 -8.52
CA ASN A 100 17.10 1.71 -9.73
C ASN A 100 17.39 0.36 -10.43
N GLU A 101 18.65 -0.04 -10.51
CA GLU A 101 19.04 -1.32 -11.08
C GLU A 101 18.53 -2.51 -10.27
N GLU A 102 18.59 -2.39 -8.95
CA GLU A 102 18.08 -3.43 -8.04
C GLU A 102 16.55 -3.55 -8.13
N LEU A 103 15.85 -2.42 -8.28
CA LEU A 103 14.40 -2.43 -8.52
C LEU A 103 14.08 -3.10 -9.86
N LEU A 104 14.88 -2.86 -10.88
CA LEU A 104 14.70 -3.51 -12.19
C LEU A 104 14.86 -5.03 -12.05
N ARG A 105 15.87 -5.51 -11.35
CA ARG A 105 16.02 -6.93 -11.06
C ARG A 105 14.83 -7.51 -10.31
N PHE A 106 14.38 -6.81 -9.28
CA PHE A 106 13.22 -7.20 -8.48
C PHE A 106 11.95 -7.34 -9.33
N ALA A 107 11.74 -6.42 -10.27
CA ALA A 107 10.56 -6.43 -11.14
C ALA A 107 10.65 -7.45 -12.28
N THR A 108 11.87 -7.83 -12.70
CA THR A 108 12.07 -8.66 -13.89
C THR A 108 12.35 -10.13 -13.59
N GLY A 109 12.11 -10.57 -12.37
CA GLY A 109 12.23 -12.00 -12.04
C GLY A 109 13.60 -12.41 -11.51
N THR A 110 14.50 -11.47 -11.24
CA THR A 110 15.81 -11.72 -10.66
C THR A 110 15.84 -11.25 -9.21
N ARG A 111 16.53 -11.99 -8.37
CA ARG A 111 16.62 -11.64 -6.95
C ARG A 111 17.43 -10.35 -6.75
N ALA A 112 16.87 -9.38 -6.01
CA ALA A 112 17.55 -8.18 -5.59
C ALA A 112 17.99 -8.36 -4.14
N LYS A 113 19.29 -8.31 -3.88
CA LYS A 113 19.87 -8.65 -2.56
C LYS A 113 19.38 -10.03 -2.12
N PHE A 114 18.67 -10.12 -0.99
CA PHE A 114 18.06 -11.37 -0.53
C PHE A 114 16.55 -11.42 -0.73
N ILE A 115 15.98 -10.45 -1.44
CA ILE A 115 14.53 -10.34 -1.66
C ILE A 115 14.14 -11.15 -2.90
N PRO A 116 13.17 -12.07 -2.79
CA PRO A 116 12.66 -12.79 -3.97
C PRO A 116 12.01 -11.82 -4.96
N PRO A 117 12.07 -12.10 -6.26
CA PRO A 117 11.49 -11.23 -7.27
C PRO A 117 9.97 -11.19 -7.20
N LEU A 118 9.36 -10.17 -7.81
CA LEU A 118 7.93 -10.06 -7.95
C LEU A 118 7.38 -11.18 -8.84
N ARG A 119 6.25 -11.72 -8.45
CA ARG A 119 5.50 -12.72 -9.24
C ARG A 119 4.59 -12.01 -10.24
N LEU A 120 3.96 -12.80 -11.10
CA LEU A 120 2.96 -12.29 -12.04
C LEU A 120 1.75 -11.72 -11.27
N GLY A 121 1.32 -10.53 -11.66
CA GLY A 121 0.21 -9.85 -11.01
C GLY A 121 0.55 -9.21 -9.67
N GLU A 122 1.78 -9.33 -9.20
CA GLU A 122 2.24 -8.74 -7.96
C GLU A 122 2.85 -7.37 -8.22
N ILE A 123 2.59 -6.43 -7.32
CA ILE A 123 3.20 -5.10 -7.37
C ILE A 123 4.04 -4.85 -6.12
N GLY A 124 5.01 -3.96 -6.24
CA GLY A 124 5.80 -3.48 -5.11
C GLY A 124 5.59 -1.99 -4.90
N ILE A 125 5.61 -1.55 -3.65
CA ILE A 125 5.48 -0.14 -3.29
C ILE A 125 6.80 0.34 -2.74
N VAL A 126 7.30 1.45 -3.31
CA VAL A 126 8.60 2.04 -2.98
C VAL A 126 8.40 3.47 -2.49
N LYS A 127 9.10 3.84 -1.44
CA LYS A 127 9.17 5.21 -0.96
C LYS A 127 10.48 5.83 -1.45
N CYS A 128 10.39 6.77 -2.37
CA CYS A 128 11.54 7.39 -3.05
C CYS A 128 11.93 8.75 -2.44
N GLY A 129 11.92 8.89 -1.13
CA GLY A 129 12.31 10.11 -0.45
C GLY A 129 11.48 11.32 -0.90
N ARG A 130 12.13 12.33 -1.45
CA ARG A 130 11.46 13.56 -1.92
C ARG A 130 10.54 13.33 -3.11
N ALA A 131 10.79 12.32 -3.92
CA ALA A 131 9.95 11.99 -5.06
C ALA A 131 8.62 11.32 -4.65
N GLY A 132 8.48 10.93 -3.39
CA GLY A 132 7.25 10.38 -2.85
C GLY A 132 7.12 8.87 -3.03
N TRP A 133 5.88 8.43 -3.10
CA TRP A 133 5.53 7.01 -3.18
C TRP A 133 5.28 6.58 -4.62
N TRP A 134 5.86 5.44 -4.99
CA TRP A 134 5.75 4.91 -6.36
C TRP A 134 5.54 3.40 -6.34
N GLU A 135 4.89 2.90 -7.38
CA GLU A 135 4.95 1.47 -7.68
C GLU A 135 6.31 1.17 -8.31
N VAL A 136 6.84 -0.02 -8.09
CA VAL A 136 8.20 -0.39 -8.51
C VAL A 136 8.46 -0.12 -9.99
N ARG A 137 7.55 -0.51 -10.86
CA ARG A 137 7.73 -0.35 -12.31
C ARG A 137 7.71 1.12 -12.75
N ASP A 138 6.86 1.92 -12.09
CA ASP A 138 6.80 3.35 -12.36
C ASP A 138 8.04 4.07 -11.83
N ALA A 139 8.55 3.67 -10.69
CA ALA A 139 9.81 4.19 -10.15
C ALA A 139 10.99 3.88 -11.08
N ILE A 140 11.04 2.70 -11.66
CA ILE A 140 12.06 2.31 -12.64
C ILE A 140 12.00 3.22 -13.87
N LYS A 141 10.82 3.49 -14.39
CA LYS A 141 10.63 4.39 -15.55
C LYS A 141 11.10 5.80 -15.27
N GLN A 142 10.96 6.26 -14.05
CA GLN A 142 11.40 7.60 -13.63
C GLN A 142 12.88 7.65 -13.22
N GLY A 143 13.60 6.53 -13.27
CA GLY A 143 14.99 6.47 -12.84
C GLY A 143 15.19 6.60 -11.35
N LEU A 144 14.18 6.30 -10.54
CA LEU A 144 14.20 6.46 -9.09
C LEU A 144 14.60 5.17 -8.39
N GLY A 145 15.20 5.33 -7.21
CA GLY A 145 15.44 4.26 -6.26
C GLY A 145 14.97 4.70 -4.89
N GLY A 146 14.75 3.76 -3.98
CA GLY A 146 14.28 4.10 -2.65
C GLY A 146 14.07 2.90 -1.74
N GLU A 147 13.38 3.13 -0.64
CA GLU A 147 13.04 2.09 0.32
C GLU A 147 11.88 1.25 -0.18
N ILE A 148 12.12 -0.04 -0.39
CA ILE A 148 11.05 -0.97 -0.77
C ILE A 148 10.22 -1.29 0.47
N ILE A 149 8.96 -0.92 0.46
CA ILE A 149 8.10 -1.00 1.64
C ILE A 149 7.39 -2.35 1.71
N CYS A 150 6.63 -2.68 0.69
CA CYS A 150 5.85 -3.91 0.69
C CYS A 150 5.62 -4.45 -0.72
N ARG A 151 5.19 -5.69 -0.78
CA ARG A 151 4.75 -6.36 -2.01
C ARG A 151 3.29 -6.77 -1.85
N VAL A 152 2.52 -6.60 -2.89
CA VAL A 152 1.06 -6.81 -2.90
C VAL A 152 0.68 -7.75 -4.03
N SER A 153 -0.12 -8.73 -3.71
CA SER A 153 -0.66 -9.67 -4.71
C SER A 153 -2.15 -9.89 -4.58
#